data_75fd35089c46b1ba0d6fa5c63d15935f
#
_entry.id   75fd35089c46b1ba0d6fa5c63d15935f
#
_cell.length_a   1.000
_cell.length_b   1.000
_cell.length_c   1.000
_cell.angle_alpha   90.00
_cell.angle_beta   90.00
_cell.angle_gamma   90.00
#
_symmetry.space_group_name_H-M   'P 1'
#
loop_
_entity.id
_entity.type
_entity.pdbx_description
1 polymer ?
#
loop_
_entity_poly.entity_id
_entity_poly.type
_entity_poly.pdbx_seq_one_letter_code
_entity_poly.pdbx_strand_id
1 'polypeptide(L)'
;MSALSGTRLVFGAGGVVSGLSAAQTLDLAQGADELGYDLFSLSDHLHSERPTDDPFTTLSWLAGQTRRIELATNVLALPYRPPPVVAKIAETLDRLSGGRFVLGLGGGGYDAEFHAFGLTERTGGQKIVGQREAITILRGLWSGKPTTLAGQEFSVHGARIDPPAARPIPIWLGAYGPRALALTGELADGWLPSIGRVGLDGARRMRTAVLTAATRAGRDPASIVCATNVIVRLGQQAPPGSGVVSGSVTEVIDQLVDIVAVGFTALLLAVPTVGELETLARDVLPAVRAQAAARTASS
;
A
#
# COMPACT_ATOMS: atom_id res chain seq x y z
N MET A 1 3.45 18.73 -2.33
CA MET A 1 2.15 18.02 -2.49
C MET A 1 2.49 16.61 -2.97
N SER A 2 1.99 15.56 -2.30
CA SER A 2 2.22 14.15 -2.71
C SER A 2 1.69 13.92 -4.12
N ALA A 3 2.42 13.16 -4.95
CA ALA A 3 1.98 12.76 -6.29
C ALA A 3 0.70 11.90 -6.26
N LEU A 4 0.35 11.38 -5.08
CA LEU A 4 -0.78 10.47 -4.86
C LEU A 4 -2.13 11.20 -4.65
N SER A 5 -2.14 12.54 -4.58
CA SER A 5 -3.36 13.33 -4.46
C SER A 5 -3.78 13.85 -5.84
N GLY A 6 -4.84 13.28 -6.42
CA GLY A 6 -5.40 13.77 -7.67
C GLY A 6 -5.96 12.68 -8.57
N THR A 7 -6.49 13.07 -9.72
CA THR A 7 -7.07 12.20 -10.75
C THR A 7 -6.01 11.47 -11.61
N ARG A 8 -4.72 11.72 -11.36
CA ARG A 8 -3.62 11.09 -12.11
C ARG A 8 -3.48 9.63 -11.72
N LEU A 9 -3.37 8.74 -12.71
CA LEU A 9 -3.05 7.33 -12.50
C LEU A 9 -1.59 7.18 -12.01
N VAL A 10 -1.44 6.57 -10.83
CA VAL A 10 -0.18 6.32 -10.13
C VAL A 10 0.33 4.93 -10.47
N PHE A 11 1.61 4.80 -10.76
CA PHE A 11 2.28 3.51 -10.94
C PHE A 11 3.39 3.34 -9.90
N GLY A 12 3.22 2.32 -9.07
CA GLY A 12 4.23 1.90 -8.11
C GLY A 12 5.03 0.69 -8.60
N ALA A 13 6.22 0.50 -8.04
CA ALA A 13 7.07 -0.67 -8.18
C ALA A 13 7.28 -1.37 -6.83
N GLY A 14 7.79 -2.60 -6.82
CA GLY A 14 8.06 -3.37 -5.60
C GLY A 14 6.86 -4.24 -5.20
N GLY A 15 6.39 -4.10 -3.98
CA GLY A 15 5.24 -4.87 -3.47
C GLY A 15 5.61 -6.28 -3.03
N VAL A 16 5.15 -7.30 -3.73
CA VAL A 16 5.38 -8.72 -3.38
C VAL A 16 6.72 -9.23 -3.95
N VAL A 17 7.73 -8.37 -4.05
CA VAL A 17 9.07 -8.79 -4.45
C VAL A 17 9.79 -9.30 -3.22
N SER A 18 10.05 -10.59 -3.18
CA SER A 18 10.75 -11.28 -2.10
C SER A 18 11.91 -12.12 -2.66
N GLY A 19 12.94 -12.33 -1.86
CA GLY A 19 14.11 -13.10 -2.24
C GLY A 19 15.15 -12.32 -3.05
N LEU A 20 15.06 -10.99 -3.08
CA LEU A 20 16.11 -10.13 -3.63
C LEU A 20 17.23 -9.92 -2.60
N SER A 21 18.46 -9.78 -3.08
CA SER A 21 19.55 -9.24 -2.27
C SER A 21 19.38 -7.73 -2.04
N ALA A 22 20.08 -7.18 -1.04
CA ALA A 22 20.07 -5.74 -0.78
C ALA A 22 20.48 -4.92 -2.01
N ALA A 23 21.47 -5.38 -2.79
CA ALA A 23 21.88 -4.73 -4.03
C ALA A 23 20.77 -4.70 -5.07
N GLN A 24 20.09 -5.84 -5.29
CA GLN A 24 18.97 -5.93 -6.23
C GLN A 24 17.78 -5.06 -5.79
N THR A 25 17.51 -4.99 -4.49
CA THR A 25 16.46 -4.12 -3.95
C THR A 25 16.81 -2.65 -4.19
N LEU A 26 18.07 -2.26 -4.00
CA LEU A 26 18.55 -0.91 -4.28
C LEU A 26 18.44 -0.58 -5.77
N ASP A 27 18.95 -1.44 -6.64
CA ASP A 27 18.90 -1.26 -8.10
C ASP A 27 17.45 -1.09 -8.57
N LEU A 28 16.53 -1.91 -8.03
CA LEU A 28 15.12 -1.84 -8.39
C LEU A 28 14.48 -0.52 -7.94
N ALA A 29 14.78 -0.03 -6.72
CA ALA A 29 14.23 1.22 -6.19
C ALA A 29 14.80 2.44 -6.91
N GLN A 30 16.11 2.47 -7.20
CA GLN A 30 16.76 3.54 -7.96
C GLN A 30 16.29 3.54 -9.41
N GLY A 31 16.23 2.38 -10.05
CA GLY A 31 15.70 2.25 -11.41
C GLY A 31 14.25 2.74 -11.49
N ALA A 32 13.40 2.39 -10.51
CA ALA A 32 12.03 2.89 -10.46
C ALA A 32 11.98 4.43 -10.30
N ASP A 33 12.83 5.01 -9.46
CA ASP A 33 12.93 6.47 -9.29
C ASP A 33 13.37 7.18 -10.58
N GLU A 34 14.38 6.65 -11.26
CA GLU A 34 14.92 7.19 -12.51
C GLU A 34 13.93 7.07 -13.66
N LEU A 35 13.20 5.96 -13.76
CA LEU A 35 12.17 5.70 -14.77
C LEU A 35 10.86 6.47 -14.55
N GLY A 36 10.73 7.18 -13.42
CA GLY A 36 9.59 8.02 -13.13
C GLY A 36 8.37 7.27 -12.60
N TYR A 37 8.58 6.12 -11.96
CA TYR A 37 7.55 5.51 -11.11
C TYR A 37 7.22 6.45 -9.95
N ASP A 38 5.98 6.37 -9.48
CA ASP A 38 5.47 7.28 -8.47
C ASP A 38 5.72 6.78 -7.05
N LEU A 39 5.80 5.43 -6.85
CA LEU A 39 5.90 4.82 -5.53
C LEU A 39 6.71 3.52 -5.58
N PHE A 40 7.50 3.26 -4.51
CA PHE A 40 8.15 1.97 -4.25
C PHE A 40 7.66 1.38 -2.94
N SER A 41 7.35 0.09 -2.90
CA SER A 41 6.74 -0.51 -1.72
C SER A 41 7.35 -1.85 -1.34
N LEU A 42 7.33 -2.15 -0.03
CA LEU A 42 7.82 -3.41 0.54
C LEU A 42 6.78 -4.05 1.46
N SER A 43 6.67 -5.38 1.42
CA SER A 43 5.83 -6.17 2.33
C SER A 43 6.49 -6.33 3.71
N ASP A 44 5.71 -6.73 4.70
CA ASP A 44 6.14 -6.94 6.08
C ASP A 44 5.81 -8.38 6.52
N HIS A 45 6.83 -9.23 6.50
CA HIS A 45 6.76 -10.62 6.97
C HIS A 45 8.00 -10.92 7.80
N LEU A 46 7.85 -11.57 8.97
CA LEU A 46 8.96 -12.05 9.78
C LEU A 46 9.56 -13.32 9.18
N HIS A 47 8.72 -14.12 8.51
CA HIS A 47 9.11 -15.33 7.80
C HIS A 47 8.23 -15.53 6.57
N SER A 48 8.83 -15.90 5.46
CA SER A 48 8.12 -16.35 4.25
C SER A 48 8.96 -17.39 3.53
N GLU A 49 8.39 -18.10 2.57
CA GLU A 49 9.10 -19.05 1.72
C GLU A 49 10.30 -18.43 0.99
N ARG A 50 10.28 -17.13 0.80
CA ARG A 50 11.38 -16.34 0.26
C ARG A 50 11.81 -15.28 1.27
N PRO A 51 13.10 -14.99 1.40
CA PRO A 51 13.60 -13.97 2.32
C PRO A 51 12.90 -12.61 2.09
N THR A 52 12.56 -11.96 3.19
CA THR A 52 12.02 -10.59 3.22
C THR A 52 12.78 -9.80 4.25
N ASP A 53 13.08 -8.54 3.94
CA ASP A 53 13.71 -7.62 4.88
C ASP A 53 12.66 -6.86 5.69
N ASP A 54 13.04 -6.34 6.86
CA ASP A 54 12.18 -5.41 7.62
C ASP A 54 11.88 -4.17 6.77
N PRO A 55 10.60 -3.86 6.49
CA PRO A 55 10.26 -2.79 5.55
C PRO A 55 10.67 -1.41 6.04
N PHE A 56 10.59 -1.11 7.34
CA PHE A 56 11.01 0.19 7.85
C PHE A 56 12.51 0.43 7.74
N THR A 57 13.31 -0.59 8.06
CA THR A 57 14.76 -0.53 7.94
C THR A 57 15.17 -0.32 6.48
N THR A 58 14.61 -1.13 5.58
CA THR A 58 14.94 -1.07 4.16
C THR A 58 14.45 0.21 3.51
N LEU A 59 13.20 0.65 3.78
CA LEU A 59 12.67 1.90 3.24
C LEU A 59 13.42 3.12 3.76
N SER A 60 13.91 3.11 5.01
CA SER A 60 14.74 4.19 5.55
C SER A 60 16.09 4.29 4.81
N TRP A 61 16.71 3.14 4.52
CA TRP A 61 17.91 3.10 3.70
C TRP A 61 17.66 3.61 2.28
N LEU A 62 16.59 3.14 1.63
CA LEU A 62 16.19 3.57 0.27
C LEU A 62 15.79 5.05 0.23
N ALA A 63 15.26 5.63 1.30
CA ALA A 63 14.96 7.05 1.38
C ALA A 63 16.17 7.94 1.15
N GLY A 64 17.36 7.51 1.63
CA GLY A 64 18.63 8.19 1.39
C GLY A 64 19.26 7.91 0.02
N GLN A 65 18.76 6.91 -0.71
CA GLN A 65 19.30 6.47 -1.99
C GLN A 65 18.43 6.87 -3.19
N THR A 66 17.22 7.40 -2.94
CA THR A 66 16.25 7.84 -3.94
C THR A 66 15.89 9.31 -3.72
N ARG A 67 15.29 9.97 -4.73
CA ARG A 67 15.07 11.43 -4.68
C ARG A 67 13.61 11.86 -4.78
N ARG A 68 12.80 11.16 -5.59
CA ARG A 68 11.43 11.58 -5.95
C ARG A 68 10.38 10.55 -5.57
N ILE A 69 10.72 9.26 -5.75
CA ILE A 69 9.79 8.16 -5.56
C ILE A 69 9.25 8.15 -4.12
N GLU A 70 7.94 8.02 -3.96
CA GLU A 70 7.33 7.80 -2.66
C GLU A 70 7.61 6.38 -2.16
N LEU A 71 7.64 6.19 -0.87
CA LEU A 71 8.00 4.93 -0.22
C LEU A 71 6.81 4.44 0.60
N ALA A 72 6.45 3.16 0.49
CA ALA A 72 5.31 2.63 1.20
C ALA A 72 5.58 1.25 1.83
N THR A 73 5.00 1.01 3.00
CA THR A 73 4.80 -0.37 3.46
C THR A 73 3.60 -0.98 2.74
N ASN A 74 3.67 -2.28 2.37
CA ASN A 74 2.64 -2.90 1.51
C ASN A 74 2.26 -4.34 1.94
N VAL A 75 1.67 -4.54 3.06
CA VAL A 75 1.30 -3.60 4.08
C VAL A 75 2.00 -3.98 5.38
N LEU A 76 2.24 -3.01 6.27
CA LEU A 76 2.78 -3.27 7.60
C LEU A 76 1.80 -4.15 8.39
N ALA A 77 2.29 -5.22 8.99
CA ALA A 77 1.50 -6.09 9.86
C ALA A 77 1.42 -5.48 11.27
N LEU A 78 0.28 -4.89 11.60
CA LEU A 78 0.06 -4.21 12.88
C LEU A 78 0.42 -5.05 14.11
N PRO A 79 0.18 -6.38 14.16
CA PRO A 79 0.52 -7.18 15.34
C PRO A 79 2.01 -7.26 15.68
N TYR A 80 2.91 -6.95 14.75
CA TYR A 80 4.35 -7.01 15.02
C TYR A 80 4.88 -5.83 15.85
N ARG A 81 4.20 -4.67 15.81
CA ARG A 81 4.72 -3.45 16.43
C ARG A 81 3.61 -2.66 17.12
N PRO A 82 3.82 -2.18 18.38
CA PRO A 82 2.86 -1.30 19.05
C PRO A 82 2.62 0.00 18.24
N PRO A 83 1.38 0.51 18.14
CA PRO A 83 1.06 1.71 17.36
C PRO A 83 1.90 2.95 17.71
N PRO A 84 2.25 3.24 18.98
CA PRO A 84 3.14 4.37 19.29
C PRO A 84 4.54 4.25 18.69
N VAL A 85 5.07 3.02 18.61
CA VAL A 85 6.37 2.75 17.97
C VAL A 85 6.25 2.95 16.46
N VAL A 86 5.18 2.46 15.84
CA VAL A 86 4.88 2.70 14.43
C VAL A 86 4.76 4.19 14.14
N ALA A 87 4.06 4.95 15.02
CA ALA A 87 3.92 6.40 14.86
C ALA A 87 5.29 7.11 14.82
N LYS A 88 6.20 6.74 15.72
CA LYS A 88 7.55 7.35 15.81
C LYS A 88 8.39 6.98 14.58
N ILE A 89 8.41 5.72 14.17
CA ILE A 89 9.17 5.27 13.01
C ILE A 89 8.65 5.93 11.73
N ALA A 90 7.33 5.94 11.53
CA ALA A 90 6.69 6.53 10.36
C ALA A 90 6.95 8.04 10.23
N GLU A 91 6.85 8.80 11.35
CA GLU A 91 7.23 10.22 11.38
C GLU A 91 8.68 10.42 10.97
N THR A 92 9.57 9.63 11.57
CA THR A 92 11.00 9.74 11.30
C THR A 92 11.31 9.45 9.83
N LEU A 93 10.76 8.36 9.28
CA LEU A 93 10.95 8.01 7.87
C LEU A 93 10.35 9.07 6.94
N ASP A 94 9.15 9.58 7.24
CA ASP A 94 8.53 10.65 6.45
C ASP A 94 9.42 11.90 6.41
N ARG A 95 9.91 12.33 7.55
CA ARG A 95 10.80 13.49 7.68
C ARG A 95 12.14 13.28 6.97
N LEU A 96 12.79 12.12 7.15
CA LEU A 96 14.08 11.80 6.52
C LEU A 96 13.96 11.65 5.00
N SER A 97 12.83 11.15 4.52
CA SER A 97 12.55 11.05 3.08
C SER A 97 12.13 12.38 2.44
N GLY A 98 11.94 13.45 3.22
CA GLY A 98 11.43 14.73 2.72
C GLY A 98 9.93 14.72 2.42
N GLY A 99 9.15 13.94 3.19
CA GLY A 99 7.69 13.86 3.04
C GLY A 99 7.22 12.87 1.97
N ARG A 100 7.97 11.79 1.74
CA ARG A 100 7.69 10.78 0.70
C ARG A 100 7.16 9.46 1.25
N PHE A 101 6.69 9.38 2.49
CA PHE A 101 6.25 8.13 3.08
C PHE A 101 4.74 7.95 3.09
N VAL A 102 4.28 6.74 2.81
CA VAL A 102 2.89 6.27 2.90
C VAL A 102 2.84 5.03 3.80
N LEU A 103 2.02 5.05 4.83
CA LEU A 103 1.83 3.90 5.71
C LEU A 103 0.72 2.99 5.16
N GLY A 104 1.11 1.94 4.43
CA GLY A 104 0.21 0.82 4.19
C GLY A 104 0.10 -0.04 5.45
N LEU A 105 -1.11 -0.25 5.97
CA LEU A 105 -1.36 -0.93 7.24
C LEU A 105 -2.31 -2.11 7.06
N GLY A 106 -1.98 -3.25 7.64
CA GLY A 106 -2.78 -4.47 7.65
C GLY A 106 -3.05 -4.99 9.05
N GLY A 107 -4.13 -5.71 9.23
CA GLY A 107 -4.47 -6.37 10.51
C GLY A 107 -3.65 -7.62 10.83
N GLY A 108 -2.74 -8.01 9.92
CA GLY A 108 -2.02 -9.30 10.00
C GLY A 108 -2.85 -10.45 9.41
N GLY A 109 -2.36 -11.07 8.34
CA GLY A 109 -3.08 -12.10 7.56
C GLY A 109 -2.58 -13.52 7.75
N TYR A 110 -1.43 -13.71 8.41
CA TYR A 110 -0.77 -15.01 8.55
C TYR A 110 -0.64 -15.40 10.01
N ASP A 111 -1.71 -15.98 10.58
CA ASP A 111 -1.77 -16.34 12.01
C ASP A 111 -0.70 -17.37 12.40
N ALA A 112 -0.31 -18.27 11.48
CA ALA A 112 0.79 -19.21 11.69
C ALA A 112 2.14 -18.51 11.96
N GLU A 113 2.38 -17.35 11.34
CA GLU A 113 3.57 -16.54 11.55
C GLU A 113 3.55 -15.93 12.97
N PHE A 114 2.41 -15.39 13.42
CA PHE A 114 2.25 -14.87 14.78
C PHE A 114 2.47 -15.95 15.83
N HIS A 115 1.90 -17.13 15.63
CA HIS A 115 2.12 -18.27 16.51
C HIS A 115 3.60 -18.66 16.60
N ALA A 116 4.28 -18.78 15.45
CA ALA A 116 5.68 -19.21 15.39
C ALA A 116 6.63 -18.25 16.12
N PHE A 117 6.32 -16.95 16.14
CA PHE A 117 7.12 -15.92 16.80
C PHE A 117 6.62 -15.55 18.21
N GLY A 118 5.68 -16.30 18.77
CA GLY A 118 5.17 -16.07 20.14
C GLY A 118 4.36 -14.77 20.27
N LEU A 119 3.80 -14.28 19.17
CA LEU A 119 2.97 -13.09 19.17
C LEU A 119 1.50 -13.45 19.43
N THR A 120 0.76 -12.52 20.00
CA THR A 120 -0.66 -12.74 20.31
C THR A 120 -1.48 -12.86 19.02
N GLU A 121 -2.11 -14.02 18.84
CA GLU A 121 -3.11 -14.20 17.80
C GLU A 121 -4.38 -13.41 18.13
N ARG A 122 -4.93 -12.74 17.12
CA ARG A 122 -6.14 -11.94 17.26
C ARG A 122 -7.24 -12.47 16.35
N THR A 123 -8.45 -12.55 16.87
CA THR A 123 -9.65 -12.82 16.07
C THR A 123 -9.85 -11.72 15.01
N GLY A 124 -10.58 -12.03 13.94
CA GLY A 124 -10.91 -11.01 12.94
C GLY A 124 -11.60 -9.77 13.52
N GLY A 125 -12.38 -9.93 14.60
CA GLY A 125 -12.98 -8.82 15.33
C GLY A 125 -11.96 -7.94 16.01
N GLN A 126 -11.05 -8.53 16.77
CA GLN A 126 -9.95 -7.85 17.45
C GLN A 126 -9.01 -7.15 16.48
N LYS A 127 -8.72 -7.77 15.31
CA LYS A 127 -7.93 -7.13 14.25
C LYS A 127 -8.57 -5.82 13.77
N ILE A 128 -9.89 -5.76 13.61
CA ILE A 128 -10.62 -4.54 13.21
C ILE A 128 -10.61 -3.48 14.31
N VAL A 129 -10.86 -3.87 15.56
CA VAL A 129 -10.80 -2.96 16.71
C VAL A 129 -9.38 -2.40 16.82
N GLY A 130 -8.35 -3.26 16.78
CA GLY A 130 -6.96 -2.85 16.86
C GLY A 130 -6.54 -1.90 15.72
N GLN A 131 -6.99 -2.12 14.49
CA GLN A 131 -6.71 -1.20 13.38
C GLN A 131 -7.36 0.17 13.60
N ARG A 132 -8.60 0.23 14.10
CA ARG A 132 -9.28 1.50 14.44
C ARG A 132 -8.52 2.27 15.51
N GLU A 133 -8.16 1.58 16.58
CA GLU A 133 -7.43 2.15 17.70
C GLU A 133 -6.03 2.62 17.27
N ALA A 134 -5.33 1.81 16.46
CA ALA A 134 -4.02 2.15 15.92
C ALA A 134 -4.09 3.43 15.06
N ILE A 135 -5.04 3.56 14.14
CA ILE A 135 -5.21 4.76 13.32
C ILE A 135 -5.46 5.99 14.21
N THR A 136 -6.28 5.85 15.25
CA THR A 136 -6.56 6.93 16.21
C THR A 136 -5.29 7.34 16.96
N ILE A 137 -4.50 6.38 17.45
CA ILE A 137 -3.24 6.64 18.14
C ILE A 137 -2.22 7.29 17.19
N LEU A 138 -2.05 6.75 15.99
CA LEU A 138 -1.11 7.27 14.99
C LEU A 138 -1.39 8.75 14.68
N ARG A 139 -2.62 9.07 14.31
CA ARG A 139 -3.04 10.45 13.99
C ARG A 139 -2.95 11.38 15.19
N GLY A 140 -3.32 10.90 16.38
CA GLY A 140 -3.18 11.64 17.61
C GLY A 140 -1.73 12.02 17.88
N LEU A 141 -0.81 11.06 17.85
CA LEU A 141 0.61 11.28 18.09
C LEU A 141 1.26 12.18 17.03
N TRP A 142 0.91 11.99 15.75
CA TRP A 142 1.41 12.86 14.66
C TRP A 142 0.93 14.31 14.77
N SER A 143 -0.19 14.55 15.44
CA SER A 143 -0.69 15.93 15.69
C SER A 143 0.18 16.75 16.65
N GLY A 144 1.12 16.11 17.36
CA GLY A 144 1.93 16.74 18.41
C GLY A 144 1.19 17.02 19.71
N LYS A 145 -0.09 16.68 19.82
CA LYS A 145 -0.89 16.86 21.03
C LYS A 145 -0.77 15.62 21.94
N PRO A 146 -0.90 15.78 23.28
CA PRO A 146 -1.02 14.65 24.17
C PRO A 146 -2.18 13.75 23.76
N THR A 147 -1.93 12.47 23.54
CA THR A 147 -2.90 11.50 23.08
C THR A 147 -3.22 10.51 24.16
N THR A 148 -4.49 10.38 24.50
CA THR A 148 -5.00 9.37 25.43
C THR A 148 -6.09 8.54 24.74
N LEU A 149 -5.94 7.24 24.79
CA LEU A 149 -6.94 6.27 24.32
C LEU A 149 -6.95 5.08 25.28
N ALA A 150 -8.11 4.79 25.87
CA ALA A 150 -8.35 3.57 26.62
C ALA A 150 -9.07 2.57 25.71
N GLY A 151 -8.28 1.90 24.84
CA GLY A 151 -8.81 0.95 23.87
C GLY A 151 -8.83 -0.50 24.40
N GLN A 152 -9.43 -1.40 23.64
CA GLN A 152 -9.52 -2.83 23.94
C GLN A 152 -8.24 -3.59 23.55
N GLU A 153 -7.63 -3.22 22.43
CA GLU A 153 -6.41 -3.83 21.89
C GLU A 153 -5.17 -2.97 22.16
N PHE A 154 -5.33 -1.64 22.14
CA PHE A 154 -4.23 -0.70 22.39
C PHE A 154 -4.68 0.47 23.27
N SER A 155 -3.82 0.84 24.24
CA SER A 155 -4.05 1.99 25.11
C SER A 155 -2.82 2.89 25.18
N VAL A 156 -3.04 4.19 25.28
CA VAL A 156 -2.01 5.21 25.51
C VAL A 156 -2.53 6.26 26.48
N HIS A 157 -1.64 6.84 27.29
CA HIS A 157 -1.99 7.77 28.37
C HIS A 157 -1.14 9.03 28.28
N GLY A 158 -1.69 10.11 27.72
CA GLY A 158 -1.01 11.40 27.57
C GLY A 158 0.26 11.31 26.70
N ALA A 159 0.34 10.31 25.82
CA ALA A 159 1.53 10.05 25.00
C ALA A 159 1.77 11.15 23.97
N ARG A 160 3.01 11.47 23.69
CA ARG A 160 3.46 12.42 22.65
C ARG A 160 4.66 11.86 21.93
N ILE A 161 4.86 12.27 20.69
CA ILE A 161 6.13 12.10 19.97
C ILE A 161 6.72 13.46 19.63
N ASP A 162 8.02 13.58 19.66
CA ASP A 162 8.77 14.75 19.25
C ASP A 162 9.86 14.36 18.24
N PRO A 163 9.95 15.03 17.08
CA PRO A 163 9.01 16.06 16.60
C PRO A 163 7.66 15.45 16.19
N PRO A 164 6.59 16.25 16.10
CA PRO A 164 5.34 15.84 15.47
C PRO A 164 5.51 15.71 13.97
N ALA A 165 4.58 15.07 13.28
CA ALA A 165 4.62 14.97 11.83
C ALA A 165 4.44 16.35 11.19
N ALA A 166 5.31 16.67 10.23
CA ALA A 166 5.26 17.96 9.51
C ALA A 166 4.08 18.06 8.53
N ARG A 167 3.52 16.93 8.16
CA ARG A 167 2.35 16.80 7.26
C ARG A 167 1.47 15.61 7.69
N PRO A 168 0.23 15.52 7.23
CA PRO A 168 -0.53 14.27 7.34
C PRO A 168 0.19 13.14 6.60
N ILE A 169 0.55 12.06 7.30
CA ILE A 169 1.10 10.85 6.71
C ILE A 169 -0.09 10.00 6.24
N PRO A 170 -0.20 9.66 4.93
CA PRO A 170 -1.33 8.88 4.44
C PRO A 170 -1.32 7.47 5.01
N ILE A 171 -2.50 6.96 5.37
CA ILE A 171 -2.71 5.58 5.83
C ILE A 171 -3.56 4.85 4.81
N TRP A 172 -3.00 3.80 4.17
CA TRP A 172 -3.73 2.91 3.27
C TRP A 172 -3.99 1.57 3.95
N LEU A 173 -5.20 1.04 3.85
CA LEU A 173 -5.54 -0.24 4.48
C LEU A 173 -5.59 -1.40 3.47
N GLY A 174 -4.86 -2.47 3.79
CA GLY A 174 -5.03 -3.79 3.17
C GLY A 174 -6.29 -4.46 3.72
N ALA A 175 -7.42 -4.33 3.03
CA ALA A 175 -8.73 -4.73 3.53
C ALA A 175 -9.53 -5.57 2.53
N TYR A 176 -10.21 -6.62 3.03
CA TYR A 176 -11.01 -7.55 2.22
C TYR A 176 -12.40 -7.83 2.81
N GLY A 177 -12.52 -8.01 4.11
CA GLY A 177 -13.78 -8.32 4.77
C GLY A 177 -14.68 -7.10 4.96
N PRO A 178 -16.02 -7.25 5.07
CA PRO A 178 -16.97 -6.13 5.09
C PRO A 178 -16.68 -5.11 6.19
N ARG A 179 -16.30 -5.54 7.40
CA ARG A 179 -15.93 -4.63 8.50
C ARG A 179 -14.63 -3.86 8.22
N ALA A 180 -13.64 -4.52 7.60
CA ALA A 180 -12.39 -3.87 7.21
C ALA A 180 -12.62 -2.84 6.09
N LEU A 181 -13.47 -3.15 5.11
CA LEU A 181 -13.85 -2.22 4.05
C LEU A 181 -14.61 -1.00 4.59
N ALA A 182 -15.52 -1.22 5.56
CA ALA A 182 -16.20 -0.13 6.25
C ALA A 182 -15.19 0.77 6.99
N LEU A 183 -14.29 0.17 7.79
CA LEU A 183 -13.23 0.90 8.49
C LEU A 183 -12.34 1.71 7.52
N THR A 184 -12.02 1.13 6.35
CA THR A 184 -11.25 1.82 5.31
C THR A 184 -11.96 3.09 4.85
N GLY A 185 -13.22 3.00 4.48
CA GLY A 185 -14.02 4.17 4.08
C GLY A 185 -14.15 5.21 5.18
N GLU A 186 -14.34 4.78 6.42
CA GLU A 186 -14.52 5.66 7.58
C GLU A 186 -13.22 6.42 7.94
N LEU A 187 -12.08 5.77 7.91
CA LEU A 187 -10.85 6.32 8.51
C LEU A 187 -9.62 6.36 7.60
N ALA A 188 -9.47 5.50 6.61
CA ALA A 188 -8.23 5.44 5.84
C ALA A 188 -8.18 6.48 4.72
N ASP A 189 -6.98 6.79 4.25
CA ASP A 189 -6.75 7.67 3.11
C ASP A 189 -6.65 6.87 1.80
N GLY A 190 -6.52 5.54 1.90
CA GLY A 190 -6.53 4.64 0.75
C GLY A 190 -6.92 3.22 1.09
N TRP A 191 -7.32 2.48 0.07
CA TRP A 191 -7.64 1.05 0.07
C TRP A 191 -6.65 0.31 -0.81
N LEU A 192 -6.01 -0.75 -0.27
CA LEU A 192 -4.90 -1.45 -0.92
C LEU A 192 -5.07 -2.98 -0.88
N PRO A 193 -5.97 -3.57 -1.68
CA PRO A 193 -6.06 -5.01 -1.87
C PRO A 193 -5.03 -5.52 -2.89
N SER A 194 -4.91 -6.85 -3.02
CA SER A 194 -4.24 -7.50 -4.15
C SER A 194 -5.28 -7.96 -5.16
N ILE A 195 -5.22 -7.45 -6.41
CA ILE A 195 -6.22 -7.78 -7.45
C ILE A 195 -6.27 -9.28 -7.74
N GLY A 196 -5.13 -9.94 -7.73
CA GLY A 196 -5.04 -11.39 -7.95
C GLY A 196 -5.78 -12.23 -6.92
N ARG A 197 -6.04 -11.68 -5.72
CA ARG A 197 -6.80 -12.37 -4.67
C ARG A 197 -8.32 -12.22 -4.82
N VAL A 198 -8.79 -11.13 -5.43
CA VAL A 198 -10.22 -10.77 -5.43
C VAL A 198 -10.84 -10.77 -6.83
N GLY A 199 -10.05 -10.68 -7.88
CA GLY A 199 -10.50 -10.51 -9.25
C GLY A 199 -11.24 -9.18 -9.49
N LEU A 200 -11.55 -8.87 -10.75
CA LEU A 200 -12.15 -7.56 -11.11
C LEU A 200 -13.54 -7.36 -10.49
N ASP A 201 -14.40 -8.38 -10.52
CA ASP A 201 -15.76 -8.26 -9.98
C ASP A 201 -15.78 -8.17 -8.44
N GLY A 202 -14.90 -8.94 -7.78
CA GLY A 202 -14.72 -8.82 -6.35
C GLY A 202 -14.24 -7.41 -5.97
N ALA A 203 -13.27 -6.89 -6.70
CA ALA A 203 -12.74 -5.56 -6.51
C ALA A 203 -13.79 -4.45 -6.70
N ARG A 204 -14.65 -4.56 -7.73
CA ARG A 204 -15.78 -3.60 -7.94
C ARG A 204 -16.71 -3.57 -6.73
N ARG A 205 -17.15 -4.74 -6.24
CA ARG A 205 -18.02 -4.82 -5.05
C ARG A 205 -17.35 -4.25 -3.80
N MET A 206 -16.08 -4.58 -3.58
CA MET A 206 -15.33 -4.10 -2.42
C MET A 206 -15.10 -2.58 -2.47
N ARG A 207 -14.73 -2.05 -3.65
CA ARG A 207 -14.58 -0.62 -3.86
C ARG A 207 -15.89 0.12 -3.53
N THR A 208 -17.01 -0.35 -4.05
CA THR A 208 -18.34 0.23 -3.75
C THR A 208 -18.60 0.25 -2.24
N ALA A 209 -18.27 -0.82 -1.53
CA ALA A 209 -18.42 -0.88 -0.07
C ALA A 209 -17.56 0.17 0.66
N VAL A 210 -16.29 0.33 0.25
CA VAL A 210 -15.39 1.36 0.81
C VAL A 210 -15.95 2.77 0.57
N LEU A 211 -16.31 3.10 -0.68
CA LEU A 211 -16.80 4.43 -1.02
C LEU A 211 -18.14 4.75 -0.37
N THR A 212 -19.04 3.78 -0.25
CA THR A 212 -20.30 3.92 0.49
C THR A 212 -20.04 4.18 1.98
N ALA A 213 -19.06 3.51 2.58
CA ALA A 213 -18.69 3.75 3.97
C ALA A 213 -18.08 5.15 4.17
N ALA A 214 -17.27 5.63 3.23
CA ALA A 214 -16.76 7.00 3.25
C ALA A 214 -17.89 8.03 3.22
N THR A 215 -18.85 7.88 2.31
CA THR A 215 -20.02 8.75 2.24
C THR A 215 -20.83 8.75 3.54
N ARG A 216 -21.09 7.57 4.12
CA ARG A 216 -21.80 7.45 5.40
C ARG A 216 -21.07 8.11 6.57
N ALA A 217 -19.74 8.15 6.52
CA ALA A 217 -18.91 8.82 7.50
C ALA A 217 -18.75 10.34 7.23
N GLY A 218 -19.48 10.89 6.25
CA GLY A 218 -19.40 12.31 5.88
C GLY A 218 -18.09 12.71 5.18
N ARG A 219 -17.35 11.73 4.62
CA ARG A 219 -16.12 11.97 3.88
C ARG A 219 -16.40 12.01 2.38
N ASP A 220 -15.60 12.77 1.65
CA ASP A 220 -15.60 12.73 0.19
C ASP A 220 -15.04 11.37 -0.29
N PRO A 221 -15.83 10.52 -0.97
CA PRO A 221 -15.35 9.25 -1.51
C PRO A 221 -14.21 9.42 -2.52
N ALA A 222 -14.14 10.54 -3.23
CA ALA A 222 -13.08 10.81 -4.19
C ALA A 222 -11.72 11.06 -3.53
N SER A 223 -11.69 11.34 -2.21
CA SER A 223 -10.46 11.49 -1.44
C SER A 223 -9.77 10.14 -1.14
N ILE A 224 -10.47 9.01 -1.34
CA ILE A 224 -9.91 7.68 -1.07
C ILE A 224 -9.08 7.19 -2.26
N VAL A 225 -7.78 7.01 -2.07
CA VAL A 225 -6.93 6.37 -3.08
C VAL A 225 -7.30 4.89 -3.18
N CYS A 226 -7.74 4.45 -4.35
CA CYS A 226 -7.95 3.03 -4.63
C CYS A 226 -6.68 2.47 -5.26
N ALA A 227 -5.82 1.86 -4.45
CA ALA A 227 -4.59 1.21 -4.89
C ALA A 227 -4.74 -0.31 -4.96
N THR A 228 -3.95 -0.99 -5.78
CA THR A 228 -3.91 -2.46 -5.79
C THR A 228 -2.55 -3.01 -6.17
N ASN A 229 -2.20 -4.16 -5.57
CA ASN A 229 -1.04 -4.94 -5.98
C ASN A 229 -1.36 -5.73 -7.25
N VAL A 230 -0.45 -5.68 -8.22
CA VAL A 230 -0.55 -6.37 -9.50
C VAL A 230 0.75 -7.11 -9.78
N ILE A 231 0.71 -8.43 -9.85
CA ILE A 231 1.86 -9.21 -10.33
C ILE A 231 1.85 -9.18 -11.85
N VAL A 232 2.97 -8.79 -12.45
CA VAL A 232 3.11 -8.70 -13.91
C VAL A 232 4.15 -9.70 -14.41
N ARG A 233 3.90 -10.34 -15.55
CA ARG A 233 4.81 -11.25 -16.26
C ARG A 233 4.76 -10.95 -17.76
N LEU A 234 5.69 -10.13 -18.24
CA LEU A 234 5.82 -9.80 -19.65
C LEU A 234 6.38 -10.98 -20.45
N GLY A 235 5.84 -11.22 -21.64
CA GLY A 235 6.29 -12.25 -22.58
C GLY A 235 6.03 -13.70 -22.12
N GLN A 236 5.29 -13.88 -21.02
CA GLN A 236 4.94 -15.19 -20.46
C GLN A 236 3.42 -15.29 -20.32
N GLN A 237 2.90 -16.51 -20.40
CA GLN A 237 1.48 -16.76 -20.10
C GLN A 237 1.35 -17.34 -18.70
N ALA A 238 0.51 -16.75 -17.89
CA ALA A 238 0.15 -17.28 -16.57
C ALA A 238 -1.11 -18.14 -16.68
N PRO A 239 -1.31 -19.11 -15.79
CA PRO A 239 -2.53 -19.92 -15.77
C PRO A 239 -3.78 -19.05 -15.62
N PRO A 240 -4.88 -19.36 -16.32
CA PRO A 240 -6.15 -18.67 -16.15
C PRO A 240 -6.58 -18.65 -14.67
N GLY A 241 -7.04 -17.50 -14.19
CA GLY A 241 -7.48 -17.35 -12.79
C GLY A 241 -6.35 -17.22 -11.77
N SER A 242 -5.07 -17.21 -12.17
CA SER A 242 -3.94 -17.00 -11.27
C SER A 242 -3.89 -15.59 -10.65
N GLY A 243 -4.63 -14.64 -11.22
CA GLY A 243 -4.60 -13.23 -10.81
C GLY A 243 -3.32 -12.50 -11.19
N VAL A 244 -2.53 -13.08 -12.09
CA VAL A 244 -1.31 -12.50 -12.65
C VAL A 244 -1.65 -11.84 -13.98
N VAL A 245 -1.28 -10.59 -14.15
CA VAL A 245 -1.30 -9.88 -15.44
C VAL A 245 -0.13 -10.40 -16.27
N SER A 246 -0.41 -10.94 -17.46
CA SER A 246 0.62 -11.66 -18.22
C SER A 246 0.34 -11.67 -19.72
N GLY A 247 1.39 -11.94 -20.50
CA GLY A 247 1.31 -12.04 -21.95
C GLY A 247 2.19 -11.04 -22.69
N SER A 248 1.86 -10.77 -23.95
CA SER A 248 2.48 -9.72 -24.76
C SER A 248 2.26 -8.33 -24.17
N VAL A 249 3.01 -7.35 -24.63
CA VAL A 249 2.83 -5.94 -24.24
C VAL A 249 1.37 -5.49 -24.38
N THR A 250 0.73 -5.82 -25.51
CA THR A 250 -0.68 -5.46 -25.78
C THR A 250 -1.62 -6.11 -24.78
N GLU A 251 -1.48 -7.42 -24.51
CA GLU A 251 -2.31 -8.14 -23.54
C GLU A 251 -2.15 -7.59 -22.11
N VAL A 252 -0.94 -7.21 -21.74
CA VAL A 252 -0.66 -6.58 -20.43
C VAL A 252 -1.31 -5.20 -20.35
N ILE A 253 -1.23 -4.39 -21.40
CA ILE A 253 -1.91 -3.09 -21.46
C ILE A 253 -3.41 -3.27 -21.26
N ASP A 254 -4.07 -4.15 -22.02
CA ASP A 254 -5.51 -4.37 -21.95
C ASP A 254 -5.95 -4.80 -20.54
N GLN A 255 -5.22 -5.75 -19.91
CA GLN A 255 -5.50 -6.21 -18.56
C GLN A 255 -5.32 -5.09 -17.51
N LEU A 256 -4.29 -4.25 -17.62
CA LEU A 256 -4.09 -3.11 -16.72
C LEU A 256 -5.18 -2.04 -16.90
N VAL A 257 -5.60 -1.78 -18.13
CA VAL A 257 -6.71 -0.86 -18.42
C VAL A 257 -8.02 -1.38 -17.84
N ASP A 258 -8.27 -2.69 -17.85
CA ASP A 258 -9.44 -3.28 -17.22
C ASP A 258 -9.40 -3.14 -15.67
N ILE A 259 -8.21 -3.24 -15.06
CA ILE A 259 -8.03 -2.96 -13.63
C ILE A 259 -8.34 -1.47 -13.34
N VAL A 260 -7.84 -0.55 -14.16
CA VAL A 260 -8.15 0.88 -14.02
C VAL A 260 -9.66 1.15 -14.19
N ALA A 261 -10.33 0.47 -15.12
CA ALA A 261 -11.77 0.57 -15.33
C ALA A 261 -12.63 0.12 -14.13
N VAL A 262 -12.07 -0.67 -13.19
CA VAL A 262 -12.70 -0.94 -11.88
C VAL A 262 -12.75 0.32 -11.02
N GLY A 263 -11.86 1.29 -11.28
CA GLY A 263 -11.70 2.54 -10.53
C GLY A 263 -10.48 2.53 -9.61
N PHE A 264 -9.49 1.69 -9.88
CA PHE A 264 -8.18 1.81 -9.24
C PHE A 264 -7.41 2.99 -9.82
N THR A 265 -6.86 3.82 -8.95
CA THR A 265 -6.07 5.01 -9.29
C THR A 265 -4.57 4.82 -9.04
N ALA A 266 -4.18 3.74 -8.36
CA ALA A 266 -2.79 3.39 -8.12
C ALA A 266 -2.57 1.88 -8.35
N LEU A 267 -1.64 1.53 -9.25
CA LEU A 267 -1.26 0.15 -9.56
C LEU A 267 0.16 -0.10 -9.09
N LEU A 268 0.35 -0.96 -8.09
CA LEU A 268 1.64 -1.34 -7.54
C LEU A 268 2.11 -2.61 -8.25
N LEU A 269 3.02 -2.44 -9.19
CA LEU A 269 3.45 -3.49 -10.10
C LEU A 269 4.61 -4.29 -9.48
N ALA A 270 4.39 -5.57 -9.26
CA ALA A 270 5.42 -6.49 -8.78
C ALA A 270 6.13 -7.14 -9.97
N VAL A 271 7.34 -6.66 -10.24
CA VAL A 271 8.28 -7.23 -11.23
C VAL A 271 9.64 -7.43 -10.58
N PRO A 272 10.39 -8.48 -10.95
CA PRO A 272 11.61 -8.86 -10.26
C PRO A 272 12.88 -8.13 -10.72
N THR A 273 12.86 -7.42 -11.86
CA THR A 273 14.07 -6.85 -12.49
C THR A 273 13.86 -5.42 -12.98
N VAL A 274 14.98 -4.66 -13.01
CA VAL A 274 15.01 -3.31 -13.58
C VAL A 274 14.66 -3.33 -15.08
N GLY A 275 15.11 -4.31 -15.84
CA GLY A 275 14.79 -4.43 -17.27
C GLY A 275 13.28 -4.60 -17.53
N GLU A 276 12.55 -5.28 -16.64
CA GLU A 276 11.10 -5.34 -16.73
C GLU A 276 10.45 -4.00 -16.37
N LEU A 277 10.99 -3.26 -15.37
CA LEU A 277 10.54 -1.90 -15.08
C LEU A 277 10.74 -0.97 -16.27
N GLU A 278 11.91 -1.03 -16.93
CA GLU A 278 12.20 -0.25 -18.14
C GLU A 278 11.21 -0.53 -19.26
N THR A 279 10.96 -1.81 -19.54
CA THR A 279 10.00 -2.21 -20.57
C THR A 279 8.58 -1.73 -20.24
N LEU A 280 8.14 -1.89 -19.00
CA LEU A 280 6.85 -1.36 -18.56
C LEU A 280 6.79 0.16 -18.71
N ALA A 281 7.79 0.89 -18.22
CA ALA A 281 7.82 2.35 -18.26
C ALA A 281 7.79 2.90 -19.68
N ARG A 282 8.50 2.27 -20.63
CA ARG A 282 8.59 2.70 -22.02
C ARG A 282 7.40 2.29 -22.85
N ASP A 283 6.97 1.03 -22.75
CA ASP A 283 6.07 0.41 -23.74
C ASP A 283 4.64 0.24 -23.21
N VAL A 284 4.43 0.16 -21.88
CA VAL A 284 3.14 -0.19 -21.28
C VAL A 284 2.47 0.99 -20.59
N LEU A 285 3.14 1.64 -19.63
CA LEU A 285 2.51 2.63 -18.76
C LEU A 285 1.98 3.88 -19.53
N PRO A 286 2.66 4.40 -20.58
CA PRO A 286 2.11 5.49 -21.38
C PRO A 286 0.82 5.11 -22.08
N ALA A 287 0.77 3.89 -22.64
CA ALA A 287 -0.42 3.38 -23.33
C ALA A 287 -1.59 3.16 -22.37
N VAL A 288 -1.33 2.61 -21.17
CA VAL A 288 -2.36 2.46 -20.12
C VAL A 288 -2.93 3.81 -19.72
N ARG A 289 -2.07 4.84 -19.51
CA ARG A 289 -2.54 6.22 -19.21
C ARG A 289 -3.42 6.78 -20.31
N ALA A 290 -3.00 6.65 -21.58
CA ALA A 290 -3.73 7.16 -22.73
C ALA A 290 -5.09 6.47 -22.90
N GLN A 291 -5.14 5.14 -22.84
CA GLN A 291 -6.38 4.38 -22.99
C GLN A 291 -7.35 4.59 -21.82
N ALA A 292 -6.84 4.67 -20.59
CA ALA A 292 -7.66 4.97 -19.41
C ALA A 292 -8.31 6.37 -19.52
N ALA A 293 -7.54 7.38 -19.94
CA ALA A 293 -8.06 8.72 -20.16
C ALA A 293 -9.15 8.76 -21.27
N ALA A 294 -8.95 8.04 -22.38
CA ALA A 294 -9.93 7.94 -23.45
C ALA A 294 -11.24 7.30 -23.00
N ARG A 295 -11.19 6.21 -22.20
CA ARG A 295 -12.39 5.57 -21.65
C ARG A 295 -13.17 6.50 -20.71
N THR A 296 -12.47 7.29 -19.87
CA THR A 296 -13.11 8.25 -18.96
C THR A 296 -13.80 9.39 -19.70
N ALA A 297 -13.24 9.85 -20.82
CA ALA A 297 -13.82 10.91 -21.64
C ALA A 297 -15.08 10.44 -22.43
N SER A 298 -15.27 9.13 -22.59
CA SER A 298 -16.38 8.52 -23.36
C SER A 298 -17.55 8.05 -22.47
N SER A 299 -17.40 8.13 -21.12
CA SER A 299 -18.38 7.72 -20.11
C SER A 299 -19.08 8.92 -19.49
#